data_698ad6c69566a7a56371a8360946bb76
#
_entry.id   698ad6c69566a7a56371a8360946bb76
#
_cell.length_a   1.000
_cell.length_b   1.000
_cell.length_c   1.000
_cell.angle_alpha   90.00
_cell.angle_beta   90.00
_cell.angle_gamma   90.00
#
_symmetry.space_group_name_H-M   'P 1'
#
loop_
_entity.id
_entity.type
_entity.pdbx_description
1 polymer ?
#
loop_
_entity_poly.entity_id
_entity_poly.type
_entity_poly.pdbx_seq_one_letter_code
_entity_poly.pdbx_strand_id
1 'polypeptide(L)'
;MKLPKTINIKTMKYSSDMSLLKKKFIKVKLSANESALGPSPKALKEYQKVSKNLKRYPDTQGTVLKKTLAKNFKINQKQIILGAGSDQIFELICRLFLKKNDEVIVSQFSFIIYRMYSIMNSAKVKYAKENNYNTSVDNILSCVTKKTKIVFIANPNNPTGTFIPKKELLKLRKKLRSNILLVIDDAYFEYANKSSFSSGLQLFSNYKNVIVTRTFSKLYGLASLRVGWAYGPKNIVQNLEKIRPPFNINTPAIFASSASIKDKKWIKRELKHVSKWKKIFFQVFKELKIETNQTNANFFLLNFDRKKISSDSVFKALFNSGILLRRMSIYNIKNSLRVTIGNTIENKKFISKIKKLCDV
;
A
#
# COMPACT_ATOMS: atom_id res chain seq x y z
N MET A 1 10.79 -43.10 2.16
CA MET A 1 10.09 -42.20 3.10
C MET A 1 9.13 -41.31 2.29
N LYS A 2 7.80 -41.42 2.49
CA LYS A 2 6.83 -40.55 1.79
C LYS A 2 6.66 -39.25 2.59
N LEU A 3 7.00 -38.10 2.00
CA LEU A 3 6.76 -36.80 2.61
C LEU A 3 5.26 -36.53 2.76
N PRO A 4 4.84 -35.79 3.80
CA PRO A 4 3.45 -35.33 3.93
C PRO A 4 3.02 -34.56 2.69
N LYS A 5 1.76 -34.76 2.27
CA LYS A 5 1.22 -33.98 1.13
C LYS A 5 1.08 -32.51 1.53
N THR A 6 1.67 -31.63 0.73
CA THR A 6 1.48 -30.19 0.88
C THR A 6 0.05 -29.77 0.53
N ILE A 7 -0.46 -28.74 1.18
CA ILE A 7 -1.72 -28.11 0.76
C ILE A 7 -1.50 -27.44 -0.61
N ASN A 8 -2.31 -27.78 -1.58
CA ASN A 8 -2.25 -27.14 -2.89
C ASN A 8 -2.88 -25.75 -2.81
N ILE A 9 -2.05 -24.72 -2.68
CA ILE A 9 -2.48 -23.33 -2.60
C ILE A 9 -2.45 -22.72 -4.00
N LYS A 10 -3.62 -22.58 -4.62
CA LYS A 10 -3.77 -21.86 -5.90
C LYS A 10 -3.71 -20.34 -5.66
N THR A 11 -2.55 -19.81 -5.31
CA THR A 11 -2.34 -18.37 -5.19
C THR A 11 -1.33 -17.87 -6.21
N MET A 12 -1.39 -16.60 -6.55
CA MET A 12 -0.40 -15.99 -7.43
C MET A 12 0.87 -15.67 -6.65
N LYS A 13 2.02 -16.02 -7.22
CA LYS A 13 3.30 -15.61 -6.68
C LYS A 13 3.42 -14.07 -6.82
N TYR A 14 3.60 -13.36 -5.71
CA TYR A 14 3.96 -11.95 -5.76
C TYR A 14 5.37 -11.83 -6.37
N SER A 15 5.46 -11.53 -7.65
CA SER A 15 6.73 -11.14 -8.24
C SER A 15 6.88 -9.64 -8.07
N SER A 16 7.76 -9.22 -7.19
CA SER A 16 8.41 -7.93 -7.38
C SER A 16 9.33 -8.10 -8.59
N ASP A 17 9.43 -7.11 -9.48
CA ASP A 17 10.44 -7.14 -10.56
C ASP A 17 11.88 -7.11 -10.02
N MET A 18 12.09 -7.61 -8.79
CA MET A 18 13.36 -7.65 -8.07
C MET A 18 14.41 -8.53 -8.76
N SER A 19 13.97 -9.58 -9.46
CA SER A 19 14.87 -10.38 -10.30
C SER A 19 15.50 -9.57 -11.44
N LEU A 20 14.76 -8.56 -11.92
CA LEU A 20 15.26 -7.63 -12.93
C LEU A 20 16.27 -6.61 -12.36
N LEU A 21 16.21 -6.32 -11.04
CA LEU A 21 17.16 -5.42 -10.37
C LEU A 21 18.58 -6.00 -10.28
N LYS A 22 18.74 -7.30 -10.40
CA LYS A 22 20.07 -7.95 -10.48
C LYS A 22 20.85 -7.54 -11.73
N LYS A 23 20.21 -6.96 -12.73
CA LYS A 23 20.86 -6.42 -13.91
C LYS A 23 21.52 -5.07 -13.55
N LYS A 24 22.85 -5.04 -13.54
CA LYS A 24 23.71 -3.89 -13.15
C LYS A 24 23.40 -2.58 -13.88
N PHE A 25 22.70 -2.60 -15.02
CA PHE A 25 22.38 -1.41 -15.80
C PHE A 25 21.14 -0.63 -15.30
N ILE A 26 20.32 -1.17 -14.38
CA ILE A 26 19.16 -0.44 -13.84
C ILE A 26 19.63 0.70 -12.94
N LYS A 27 19.48 1.93 -13.43
CA LYS A 27 19.89 3.17 -12.75
C LYS A 27 18.72 3.94 -12.13
N VAL A 28 17.49 3.70 -12.61
CA VAL A 28 16.26 4.39 -12.19
C VAL A 28 15.18 3.37 -11.88
N LYS A 29 14.76 3.28 -10.61
CA LYS A 29 13.73 2.35 -10.15
C LYS A 29 12.45 3.08 -9.77
N LEU A 30 11.43 3.05 -10.62
CA LEU A 30 10.14 3.70 -10.42
C LEU A 30 8.99 2.67 -10.35
N SER A 31 9.24 1.47 -9.81
CA SER A 31 8.31 0.33 -9.89
C SER A 31 7.58 -0.01 -8.59
N ALA A 32 8.04 0.44 -7.40
CA ALA A 32 7.58 -0.08 -6.12
C ALA A 32 6.91 0.95 -5.18
N ASN A 33 6.60 2.14 -5.68
CA ASN A 33 5.97 3.23 -4.91
C ASN A 33 6.77 3.58 -3.64
N GLU A 34 8.09 3.55 -3.75
CA GLU A 34 8.99 3.97 -2.67
C GLU A 34 8.96 5.50 -2.51
N SER A 35 9.46 6.01 -1.39
CA SER A 35 9.58 7.46 -1.16
C SER A 35 10.58 8.08 -2.14
N ALA A 36 10.24 9.24 -2.67
CA ALA A 36 11.10 9.97 -3.62
C ALA A 36 12.40 10.50 -3.00
N LEU A 37 12.35 10.91 -1.73
CA LEU A 37 13.48 11.50 -1.01
C LEU A 37 14.11 10.55 0.01
N GLY A 38 13.50 9.37 0.21
CA GLY A 38 13.99 8.38 1.18
C GLY A 38 13.69 8.73 2.64
N PRO A 39 14.41 8.09 3.58
CA PRO A 39 14.20 8.28 5.01
C PRO A 39 14.68 9.66 5.49
N SER A 40 14.04 10.17 6.55
CA SER A 40 14.47 11.44 7.14
C SER A 40 15.83 11.33 7.81
N PRO A 41 16.62 12.44 7.88
CA PRO A 41 17.90 12.48 8.61
C PRO A 41 17.75 12.04 10.08
N LYS A 42 16.64 12.40 10.74
CA LYS A 42 16.38 11.95 12.11
C LYS A 42 16.18 10.44 12.20
N ALA A 43 15.49 9.84 11.23
CA ALA A 43 15.30 8.39 11.18
C ALA A 43 16.63 7.66 10.95
N LEU A 44 17.47 8.16 10.04
CA LEU A 44 18.81 7.61 9.79
C LEU A 44 19.71 7.69 11.03
N LYS A 45 19.70 8.82 11.74
CA LYS A 45 20.46 8.99 12.99
C LYS A 45 20.07 7.96 14.05
N GLU A 46 18.79 7.75 14.27
CA GLU A 46 18.31 6.75 15.23
C GLU A 46 18.62 5.32 14.77
N TYR A 47 18.48 5.02 13.48
CA TYR A 47 18.90 3.74 12.89
C TYR A 47 20.38 3.44 13.18
N GLN A 48 21.28 4.40 12.94
CA GLN A 48 22.72 4.27 13.18
C GLN A 48 23.07 4.07 14.64
N LYS A 49 22.38 4.72 15.58
CA LYS A 49 22.58 4.50 17.02
C LYS A 49 22.27 3.07 17.42
N VAL A 50 21.13 2.56 16.95
CA VAL A 50 20.65 1.23 17.33
C VAL A 50 21.44 0.12 16.66
N SER A 51 22.00 0.34 15.46
CA SER A 51 22.80 -0.66 14.73
C SER A 51 24.02 -1.15 15.53
N LYS A 52 24.50 -0.37 16.49
CA LYS A 52 25.61 -0.75 17.40
C LYS A 52 25.22 -1.84 18.43
N ASN A 53 23.93 -2.13 18.61
CA ASN A 53 23.46 -3.07 19.62
C ASN A 53 22.45 -4.09 19.06
N LEU A 54 22.80 -4.75 17.96
CA LEU A 54 21.94 -5.72 17.29
C LEU A 54 21.87 -7.08 17.96
N LYS A 55 22.71 -7.35 18.97
CA LYS A 55 22.76 -8.63 19.68
C LYS A 55 21.58 -8.90 20.62
N ARG A 56 20.71 -7.91 20.85
CA ARG A 56 19.57 -8.03 21.75
C ARG A 56 18.27 -8.11 20.96
N TYR A 57 17.35 -8.95 21.44
CA TYR A 57 15.99 -8.98 20.91
C TYR A 57 15.30 -7.63 21.08
N PRO A 58 14.40 -7.27 20.16
CA PRO A 58 13.63 -6.03 20.27
C PRO A 58 12.59 -6.10 21.40
N ASP A 59 12.08 -4.93 21.79
CA ASP A 59 10.87 -4.84 22.62
C ASP A 59 9.69 -5.45 21.85
N THR A 60 9.16 -6.56 22.39
CA THR A 60 8.04 -7.29 21.77
C THR A 60 6.81 -6.45 21.54
N GLN A 61 6.56 -5.45 22.38
CA GLN A 61 5.41 -4.56 22.28
C GLN A 61 5.66 -3.35 21.37
N GLY A 62 6.93 -3.06 21.04
CA GLY A 62 7.30 -1.85 20.31
C GLY A 62 6.84 -0.57 21.00
N THR A 63 7.00 -0.55 22.34
CA THR A 63 6.41 0.46 23.25
C THR A 63 6.72 1.89 22.82
N VAL A 64 7.98 2.15 22.43
CA VAL A 64 8.43 3.49 21.97
C VAL A 64 7.65 3.93 20.75
N LEU A 65 7.46 3.05 19.78
CA LEU A 65 6.73 3.36 18.55
C LEU A 65 5.23 3.51 18.83
N LYS A 66 4.61 2.62 19.60
CA LYS A 66 3.19 2.74 19.98
C LYS A 66 2.90 4.03 20.74
N LYS A 67 3.75 4.44 21.69
CA LYS A 67 3.63 5.73 22.40
C LYS A 67 3.74 6.91 21.42
N THR A 68 4.68 6.87 20.48
CA THR A 68 4.87 7.92 19.48
C THR A 68 3.66 8.03 18.55
N LEU A 69 3.12 6.91 18.08
CA LEU A 69 1.91 6.86 17.24
C LEU A 69 0.70 7.42 18.00
N ALA A 70 0.48 6.95 19.23
CA ALA A 70 -0.63 7.39 20.08
C ALA A 70 -0.63 8.90 20.27
N LYS A 71 0.54 9.48 20.62
CA LYS A 71 0.72 10.93 20.78
C LYS A 71 0.49 11.70 19.48
N ASN A 72 1.10 11.21 18.37
CA ASN A 72 1.06 11.94 17.09
C ASN A 72 -0.33 11.95 16.44
N PHE A 73 -1.08 10.87 16.56
CA PHE A 73 -2.40 10.72 15.95
C PHE A 73 -3.55 10.92 16.95
N LYS A 74 -3.26 11.21 18.23
CA LYS A 74 -4.24 11.39 19.33
C LYS A 74 -5.18 10.17 19.46
N ILE A 75 -4.60 8.98 19.51
CA ILE A 75 -5.31 7.68 19.57
C ILE A 75 -4.86 6.86 20.76
N ASN A 76 -5.66 5.87 21.15
CA ASN A 76 -5.36 4.99 22.28
C ASN A 76 -4.26 3.99 21.94
N GLN A 77 -3.16 4.00 22.68
CA GLN A 77 -2.03 3.08 22.49
C GLN A 77 -2.44 1.59 22.58
N LYS A 78 -3.42 1.23 23.41
CA LYS A 78 -3.91 -0.15 23.58
C LYS A 78 -4.72 -0.68 22.38
N GLN A 79 -5.02 0.20 21.41
CA GLN A 79 -5.73 -0.13 20.18
C GLN A 79 -4.78 -0.15 18.95
N ILE A 80 -3.47 -0.10 19.18
CA ILE A 80 -2.44 -0.15 18.12
C ILE A 80 -1.79 -1.52 18.11
N ILE A 81 -1.72 -2.15 16.94
CA ILE A 81 -0.88 -3.32 16.66
C ILE A 81 0.19 -2.98 15.65
N LEU A 82 1.40 -3.50 15.84
CA LEU A 82 2.53 -3.36 14.93
C LEU A 82 2.72 -4.64 14.11
N GLY A 83 3.15 -4.48 12.86
CA GLY A 83 3.42 -5.60 11.94
C GLY A 83 4.68 -5.39 11.12
N ALA A 84 5.29 -6.46 10.64
CA ALA A 84 6.39 -6.44 9.68
C ALA A 84 5.90 -5.93 8.30
N GLY A 85 5.65 -4.63 8.20
CA GLY A 85 4.83 -3.98 7.19
C GLY A 85 3.33 -4.14 7.50
N SER A 86 2.48 -3.38 6.78
CA SER A 86 1.02 -3.61 6.83
C SER A 86 0.66 -5.00 6.30
N ASP A 87 1.50 -5.61 5.47
CA ASP A 87 1.30 -6.94 4.90
C ASP A 87 1.07 -8.00 5.97
N GLN A 88 1.92 -8.04 7.02
CA GLN A 88 1.74 -8.98 8.12
C GLN A 88 0.43 -8.76 8.88
N ILE A 89 -0.03 -7.53 8.98
CA ILE A 89 -1.31 -7.24 9.64
C ILE A 89 -2.47 -7.81 8.84
N PHE A 90 -2.44 -7.72 7.50
CA PHE A 90 -3.45 -8.37 6.65
C PHE A 90 -3.43 -9.89 6.80
N GLU A 91 -2.24 -10.50 6.89
CA GLU A 91 -2.10 -11.92 7.18
C GLU A 91 -2.76 -12.29 8.51
N LEU A 92 -2.42 -11.58 9.59
CA LEU A 92 -2.99 -11.82 10.93
C LEU A 92 -4.52 -11.65 10.95
N ILE A 93 -5.05 -10.62 10.26
CA ILE A 93 -6.50 -10.42 10.12
C ILE A 93 -7.13 -11.61 9.42
N CYS A 94 -6.59 -12.06 8.30
CA CYS A 94 -7.12 -13.22 7.59
C CYS A 94 -7.08 -14.49 8.46
N ARG A 95 -5.98 -14.74 9.17
CA ARG A 95 -5.84 -15.90 10.10
C ARG A 95 -6.84 -15.84 11.26
N LEU A 96 -7.16 -14.66 11.77
CA LEU A 96 -8.07 -14.52 12.91
C LEU A 96 -9.55 -14.68 12.51
N PHE A 97 -9.94 -14.19 11.33
CA PHE A 97 -11.35 -14.04 10.97
C PHE A 97 -11.86 -15.01 9.90
N LEU A 98 -10.97 -15.69 9.16
CA LEU A 98 -11.37 -16.49 8.01
C LEU A 98 -11.28 -18.00 8.30
N LYS A 99 -12.29 -18.70 7.80
CA LYS A 99 -12.37 -20.15 7.72
C LYS A 99 -12.62 -20.58 6.28
N LYS A 100 -12.47 -21.88 5.99
CA LYS A 100 -12.81 -22.46 4.68
C LYS A 100 -14.23 -22.05 4.26
N ASN A 101 -14.34 -21.57 3.02
CA ASN A 101 -15.58 -21.09 2.38
C ASN A 101 -16.14 -19.75 2.90
N ASP A 102 -15.53 -19.08 3.85
CA ASP A 102 -15.84 -17.67 4.13
C ASP A 102 -15.55 -16.81 2.91
N GLU A 103 -16.21 -15.67 2.81
CA GLU A 103 -16.04 -14.76 1.68
C GLU A 103 -15.36 -13.45 2.10
N VAL A 104 -14.46 -13.00 1.23
CA VAL A 104 -13.78 -11.71 1.33
C VAL A 104 -14.08 -10.90 0.09
N ILE A 105 -14.45 -9.63 0.27
CA ILE A 105 -14.69 -8.72 -0.85
C ILE A 105 -13.50 -7.78 -0.99
N VAL A 106 -13.03 -7.63 -2.22
CA VAL A 106 -12.00 -6.68 -2.63
C VAL A 106 -12.45 -5.92 -3.86
N SER A 107 -11.97 -4.71 -4.08
CA SER A 107 -12.17 -4.02 -5.35
C SER A 107 -11.42 -4.74 -6.48
N GLN A 108 -11.91 -4.67 -7.70
CA GLN A 108 -11.42 -5.41 -8.87
C GLN A 108 -9.91 -5.28 -9.07
N PHE A 109 -9.41 -4.07 -8.96
CA PHE A 109 -7.99 -3.74 -9.14
C PHE A 109 -7.33 -3.32 -7.82
N SER A 110 -7.68 -3.96 -6.71
CA SER A 110 -7.08 -3.66 -5.41
C SER A 110 -5.72 -4.33 -5.20
N PHE A 111 -5.04 -3.93 -4.12
CA PHE A 111 -3.73 -4.49 -3.78
C PHE A 111 -3.79 -6.02 -3.62
N ILE A 112 -2.94 -6.70 -4.39
CA ILE A 112 -2.96 -8.16 -4.56
C ILE A 112 -2.86 -8.94 -3.24
N ILE A 113 -2.22 -8.38 -2.23
CA ILE A 113 -1.93 -9.05 -0.96
C ILE A 113 -3.22 -9.44 -0.22
N TYR A 114 -4.29 -8.65 -0.32
CA TYR A 114 -5.57 -8.99 0.32
C TYR A 114 -6.10 -10.34 -0.17
N ARG A 115 -6.12 -10.53 -1.51
CA ARG A 115 -6.58 -11.78 -2.10
C ARG A 115 -5.64 -12.96 -1.80
N MET A 116 -4.32 -12.71 -1.78
CA MET A 116 -3.35 -13.76 -1.47
C MET A 116 -3.57 -14.34 -0.08
N TYR A 117 -3.63 -13.51 0.96
CA TYR A 117 -3.86 -13.98 2.32
C TYR A 117 -5.27 -14.57 2.52
N SER A 118 -6.27 -14.05 1.82
CA SER A 118 -7.62 -14.64 1.84
C SER A 118 -7.62 -16.07 1.30
N ILE A 119 -6.98 -16.30 0.14
CA ILE A 119 -6.88 -17.62 -0.49
C ILE A 119 -6.03 -18.57 0.37
N MET A 120 -4.93 -18.09 0.96
CA MET A 120 -4.10 -18.89 1.88
C MET A 120 -4.88 -19.38 3.10
N ASN A 121 -5.92 -18.68 3.51
CA ASN A 121 -6.84 -19.08 4.58
C ASN A 121 -8.10 -19.81 4.03
N SER A 122 -8.06 -20.33 2.81
CA SER A 122 -9.15 -21.09 2.17
C SER A 122 -10.46 -20.31 2.03
N ALA A 123 -10.42 -18.99 2.06
CA ALA A 123 -11.55 -18.13 1.81
C ALA A 123 -11.76 -17.88 0.32
N LYS A 124 -13.00 -17.61 -0.07
CA LYS A 124 -13.39 -17.22 -1.43
C LYS A 124 -13.29 -15.71 -1.59
N VAL A 125 -12.58 -15.25 -2.63
CA VAL A 125 -12.46 -13.82 -2.92
C VAL A 125 -13.50 -13.40 -3.95
N LYS A 126 -14.29 -12.38 -3.60
CA LYS A 126 -15.24 -11.71 -4.49
C LYS A 126 -14.67 -10.37 -4.95
N TYR A 127 -14.74 -10.12 -6.24
CA TYR A 127 -14.22 -8.91 -6.87
C TYR A 127 -15.36 -7.97 -7.20
N ALA A 128 -15.44 -6.84 -6.50
CA ALA A 128 -16.38 -5.79 -6.83
C ALA A 128 -15.86 -5.01 -8.05
N LYS A 129 -16.63 -4.96 -9.14
CA LYS A 129 -16.27 -4.25 -10.37
C LYS A 129 -15.98 -2.77 -10.08
N GLU A 130 -14.97 -2.22 -10.73
CA GLU A 130 -14.64 -0.80 -10.67
C GLU A 130 -15.21 -0.06 -11.89
N ASN A 131 -15.56 1.21 -11.70
CA ASN A 131 -16.02 2.09 -12.77
C ASN A 131 -14.85 3.01 -13.17
N ASN A 132 -14.28 2.84 -14.36
CA ASN A 132 -13.13 3.63 -14.83
C ASN A 132 -12.01 3.73 -13.78
N TYR A 133 -11.58 2.59 -13.25
CA TYR A 133 -10.56 2.46 -12.19
C TYR A 133 -10.92 3.12 -10.85
N ASN A 134 -12.20 3.47 -10.64
CA ASN A 134 -12.69 3.96 -9.36
C ASN A 134 -13.46 2.85 -8.63
N THR A 135 -13.12 2.62 -7.38
CA THR A 135 -13.83 1.68 -6.52
C THR A 135 -15.28 2.13 -6.33
N SER A 136 -16.23 1.25 -6.65
CA SER A 136 -17.66 1.47 -6.49
C SER A 136 -18.16 0.86 -5.18
N VAL A 137 -18.72 1.69 -4.30
CA VAL A 137 -19.31 1.25 -3.04
C VAL A 137 -20.56 0.39 -3.30
N ASP A 138 -21.37 0.74 -4.29
CA ASP A 138 -22.57 -0.03 -4.62
C ASP A 138 -22.21 -1.43 -5.17
N ASN A 139 -21.17 -1.53 -5.99
CA ASN A 139 -20.68 -2.82 -6.46
C ASN A 139 -20.05 -3.67 -5.32
N ILE A 140 -19.45 -3.05 -4.31
CA ILE A 140 -18.99 -3.75 -3.12
C ILE A 140 -20.19 -4.29 -2.35
N LEU A 141 -21.23 -3.48 -2.14
CA LEU A 141 -22.42 -3.87 -1.39
C LEU A 141 -23.21 -4.98 -2.10
N SER A 142 -23.26 -4.97 -3.44
CA SER A 142 -23.92 -6.03 -4.22
C SER A 142 -23.19 -7.38 -4.13
N CYS A 143 -21.89 -7.39 -3.84
CA CYS A 143 -21.13 -8.61 -3.61
C CYS A 143 -21.37 -9.24 -2.23
N VAL A 144 -22.04 -8.55 -1.28
CA VAL A 144 -22.21 -9.02 0.10
C VAL A 144 -23.18 -10.18 0.18
N THR A 145 -22.78 -11.29 0.82
CA THR A 145 -23.60 -12.46 1.11
C THR A 145 -23.58 -12.80 2.60
N LYS A 146 -24.37 -13.80 3.01
CA LYS A 146 -24.35 -14.34 4.39
C LYS A 146 -22.95 -14.83 4.80
N LYS A 147 -22.11 -15.26 3.84
CA LYS A 147 -20.75 -15.78 4.05
C LYS A 147 -19.66 -14.70 4.13
N THR A 148 -19.98 -13.45 3.78
CA THR A 148 -19.01 -12.35 3.81
C THR A 148 -18.54 -12.05 5.23
N LYS A 149 -17.21 -12.07 5.45
CA LYS A 149 -16.56 -11.79 6.74
C LYS A 149 -15.73 -10.50 6.72
N ILE A 150 -15.04 -10.23 5.62
CA ILE A 150 -14.12 -9.09 5.52
C ILE A 150 -14.37 -8.35 4.21
N VAL A 151 -14.30 -7.03 4.26
CA VAL A 151 -14.18 -6.14 3.10
C VAL A 151 -12.86 -5.39 3.24
N PHE A 152 -11.94 -5.55 2.26
CA PHE A 152 -10.71 -4.78 2.18
C PHE A 152 -10.85 -3.60 1.21
N ILE A 153 -10.45 -2.42 1.66
CA ILE A 153 -10.43 -1.18 0.89
C ILE A 153 -9.06 -0.53 1.02
N ALA A 154 -8.38 -0.28 -0.09
CA ALA A 154 -7.24 0.62 -0.12
C ALA A 154 -7.71 2.05 -0.46
N ASN A 155 -7.35 3.04 0.34
CA ASN A 155 -7.82 4.40 0.15
C ASN A 155 -6.76 5.47 0.50
N PRO A 156 -6.05 6.01 -0.49
CA PRO A 156 -6.12 5.79 -1.95
C PRO A 156 -5.76 4.37 -2.41
N ASN A 157 -6.35 3.95 -3.54
CA ASN A 157 -6.18 2.60 -4.07
C ASN A 157 -4.85 2.40 -4.81
N ASN A 158 -4.27 1.24 -4.68
CA ASN A 158 -3.15 0.75 -5.47
C ASN A 158 -3.65 -0.46 -6.30
N PRO A 159 -3.57 -0.41 -7.66
CA PRO A 159 -2.66 0.41 -8.46
C PRO A 159 -3.30 1.64 -9.14
N THR A 160 -4.55 1.98 -8.87
CA THR A 160 -5.28 2.99 -9.65
C THR A 160 -5.00 4.44 -9.24
N GLY A 161 -4.56 4.69 -8.00
CA GLY A 161 -4.32 6.02 -7.46
C GLY A 161 -5.59 6.81 -7.13
N THR A 162 -6.77 6.23 -7.36
CA THR A 162 -8.08 6.82 -7.05
C THR A 162 -8.44 6.65 -5.59
N PHE A 163 -9.46 7.36 -5.10
CA PHE A 163 -9.95 7.20 -3.73
C PHE A 163 -11.47 7.20 -3.67
N ILE A 164 -12.00 6.61 -2.60
CA ILE A 164 -13.42 6.63 -2.27
C ILE A 164 -13.69 7.89 -1.44
N PRO A 165 -14.63 8.76 -1.86
CA PRO A 165 -15.00 9.96 -1.10
C PRO A 165 -15.52 9.62 0.30
N LYS A 166 -15.35 10.56 1.25
CA LYS A 166 -15.81 10.45 2.64
C LYS A 166 -17.27 9.97 2.74
N LYS A 167 -18.18 10.58 1.97
CA LYS A 167 -19.61 10.21 1.98
C LYS A 167 -19.83 8.75 1.63
N GLU A 168 -19.11 8.26 0.60
CA GLU A 168 -19.23 6.88 0.13
C GLU A 168 -18.61 5.87 1.10
N LEU A 169 -17.50 6.20 1.77
CA LEU A 169 -16.94 5.34 2.84
C LEU A 169 -17.90 5.22 4.02
N LEU A 170 -18.53 6.31 4.44
CA LEU A 170 -19.55 6.29 5.50
C LEU A 170 -20.78 5.49 5.08
N LYS A 171 -21.27 5.63 3.82
CA LYS A 171 -22.35 4.83 3.23
C LYS A 171 -21.99 3.35 3.27
N LEU A 172 -20.77 2.98 2.84
CA LEU A 172 -20.28 1.60 2.87
C LEU A 172 -20.41 1.01 4.27
N ARG A 173 -19.80 1.67 5.27
CA ARG A 173 -19.84 1.14 6.66
C ARG A 173 -21.24 1.05 7.20
N LYS A 174 -22.11 2.04 6.96
CA LYS A 174 -23.50 2.06 7.43
C LYS A 174 -24.32 0.89 6.84
N LYS A 175 -24.10 0.56 5.56
CA LYS A 175 -24.84 -0.51 4.86
C LYS A 175 -24.27 -1.92 5.06
N LEU A 176 -23.00 -2.05 5.44
CA LEU A 176 -22.44 -3.36 5.79
C LEU A 176 -23.01 -3.84 7.15
N ARG A 177 -23.34 -5.13 7.23
CA ARG A 177 -23.74 -5.74 8.51
C ARG A 177 -22.67 -5.55 9.58
N SER A 178 -23.08 -5.48 10.84
CA SER A 178 -22.18 -5.25 11.99
C SER A 178 -21.13 -6.35 12.19
N ASN A 179 -21.44 -7.58 11.75
CA ASN A 179 -20.53 -8.74 11.84
C ASN A 179 -19.56 -8.86 10.64
N ILE A 180 -19.51 -7.88 9.74
CA ILE A 180 -18.50 -7.80 8.68
C ILE A 180 -17.42 -6.82 9.10
N LEU A 181 -16.17 -7.28 9.11
CA LEU A 181 -15.01 -6.44 9.37
C LEU A 181 -14.69 -5.59 8.12
N LEU A 182 -14.63 -4.28 8.27
CA LEU A 182 -14.10 -3.37 7.25
C LEU A 182 -12.64 -3.06 7.56
N VAL A 183 -11.77 -3.40 6.62
CA VAL A 183 -10.32 -3.10 6.72
C VAL A 183 -9.99 -2.01 5.71
N ILE A 184 -9.53 -0.86 6.20
CA ILE A 184 -9.14 0.29 5.37
C ILE A 184 -7.63 0.42 5.38
N ASP A 185 -7.02 0.28 4.22
CA ASP A 185 -5.59 0.48 4.03
C ASP A 185 -5.30 1.92 3.64
N ASP A 186 -4.83 2.67 4.60
CA ASP A 186 -4.44 4.09 4.51
C ASP A 186 -2.95 4.24 4.09
N ALA A 187 -2.37 3.31 3.31
CA ALA A 187 -0.93 3.34 2.97
C ALA A 187 -0.49 4.60 2.21
N TYR A 188 -1.41 5.29 1.57
CA TYR A 188 -1.13 6.49 0.76
C TYR A 188 -1.91 7.73 1.23
N PHE A 189 -2.55 7.68 2.39
CA PHE A 189 -3.47 8.73 2.83
C PHE A 189 -2.82 10.12 2.92
N GLU A 190 -1.54 10.19 3.25
CA GLU A 190 -0.82 11.47 3.38
C GLU A 190 -0.65 12.21 2.04
N TYR A 191 -0.66 11.47 0.92
CA TYR A 191 -0.53 12.05 -0.42
C TYR A 191 -1.85 12.59 -0.97
N ALA A 192 -2.99 12.22 -0.39
CA ALA A 192 -4.29 12.69 -0.80
C ALA A 192 -4.58 14.06 -0.20
N ASN A 193 -4.84 15.04 -1.06
CA ASN A 193 -5.17 16.41 -0.66
C ASN A 193 -6.42 16.89 -1.40
N LYS A 194 -7.57 16.34 -1.06
CA LYS A 194 -8.88 16.70 -1.60
C LYS A 194 -9.86 16.90 -0.45
N SER A 195 -10.70 17.92 -0.53
CA SER A 195 -11.73 18.21 0.50
C SER A 195 -12.70 17.05 0.71
N SER A 196 -12.97 16.26 -0.33
CA SER A 196 -13.83 15.08 -0.26
C SER A 196 -13.14 13.82 0.30
N PHE A 197 -11.82 13.84 0.49
CA PHE A 197 -11.06 12.74 1.08
C PHE A 197 -11.05 12.82 2.61
N SER A 198 -11.10 11.68 3.26
CA SER A 198 -10.74 11.51 4.67
C SER A 198 -10.09 10.15 4.87
N SER A 199 -9.09 10.08 5.75
CA SER A 199 -8.46 8.81 6.08
C SER A 199 -9.41 7.92 6.89
N GLY A 200 -9.21 6.60 6.82
CA GLY A 200 -10.00 5.66 7.61
C GLY A 200 -9.91 5.94 9.12
N LEU A 201 -8.73 6.36 9.59
CA LEU A 201 -8.52 6.69 11.01
C LEU A 201 -9.36 7.89 11.46
N GLN A 202 -9.49 8.92 10.63
CA GLN A 202 -10.33 10.08 10.93
C GLN A 202 -11.82 9.74 11.00
N LEU A 203 -12.27 8.80 10.14
CA LEU A 203 -13.69 8.46 10.04
C LEU A 203 -14.13 7.40 11.05
N PHE A 204 -13.25 6.46 11.39
CA PHE A 204 -13.68 5.20 12.00
C PHE A 204 -12.92 4.81 13.28
N SER A 205 -12.16 5.72 13.88
CA SER A 205 -11.38 5.42 15.10
C SER A 205 -12.21 4.84 16.27
N ASN A 206 -13.50 5.15 16.33
CA ASN A 206 -14.42 4.72 17.40
C ASN A 206 -15.33 3.54 16.99
N TYR A 207 -15.19 3.01 15.77
CA TYR A 207 -16.04 1.92 15.29
C TYR A 207 -15.56 0.56 15.81
N LYS A 208 -16.53 -0.31 16.20
CA LYS A 208 -16.24 -1.64 16.78
C LYS A 208 -15.88 -2.72 15.76
N ASN A 209 -16.00 -2.42 14.47
CA ASN A 209 -15.84 -3.38 13.36
C ASN A 209 -15.08 -2.79 12.16
N VAL A 210 -14.18 -1.84 12.43
CA VAL A 210 -13.26 -1.27 11.44
C VAL A 210 -11.83 -1.36 11.97
N ILE A 211 -10.92 -1.78 11.10
CA ILE A 211 -9.47 -1.70 11.31
C ILE A 211 -8.88 -0.80 10.22
N VAL A 212 -8.01 0.10 10.61
CA VAL A 212 -7.28 0.96 9.69
C VAL A 212 -5.80 0.62 9.74
N THR A 213 -5.21 0.30 8.59
CA THR A 213 -3.78 -0.02 8.49
C THR A 213 -2.98 1.14 7.90
N ARG A 214 -1.73 1.28 8.31
CA ARG A 214 -0.78 2.27 7.80
C ARG A 214 0.61 1.68 7.71
N THR A 215 1.47 2.29 6.90
CA THR A 215 2.82 1.78 6.64
C THR A 215 3.87 2.89 6.75
N PHE A 216 5.08 2.51 7.10
CA PHE A 216 6.26 3.37 7.00
C PHE A 216 7.02 3.21 5.68
N SER A 217 6.55 2.32 4.81
CA SER A 217 7.21 1.99 3.54
C SER A 217 7.07 3.07 2.46
N LYS A 218 6.13 4.03 2.60
CA LYS A 218 5.81 5.02 1.56
C LYS A 218 6.35 6.39 1.95
N LEU A 219 5.54 7.27 2.52
CA LEU A 219 5.93 8.63 2.89
C LEU A 219 7.22 8.70 3.74
N TYR A 220 7.37 7.78 4.66
CA TYR A 220 8.48 7.80 5.63
C TYR A 220 9.79 7.21 5.10
N GLY A 221 9.79 6.61 3.90
CA GLY A 221 11.00 6.10 3.25
C GLY A 221 11.65 4.88 3.92
N LEU A 222 10.92 4.13 4.74
CA LEU A 222 11.45 3.00 5.53
C LEU A 222 11.02 1.63 5.00
N ALA A 223 10.88 1.50 3.68
CA ALA A 223 10.37 0.28 3.05
C ALA A 223 11.18 -0.98 3.41
N SER A 224 12.51 -0.87 3.50
CA SER A 224 13.42 -1.98 3.83
C SER A 224 13.35 -2.43 5.28
N LEU A 225 12.93 -1.55 6.20
CA LEU A 225 12.84 -1.87 7.63
C LEU A 225 11.60 -2.71 7.99
N ARG A 226 10.69 -2.90 7.05
CA ARG A 226 9.50 -3.73 7.19
C ARG A 226 8.70 -3.38 8.44
N VAL A 227 8.12 -2.20 8.50
CA VAL A 227 7.29 -1.74 9.61
C VAL A 227 6.00 -1.10 9.13
N GLY A 228 4.90 -1.53 9.73
CA GLY A 228 3.56 -0.97 9.57
C GLY A 228 2.79 -1.09 10.88
N TRP A 229 1.60 -0.55 10.90
CA TRP A 229 0.75 -0.59 12.08
C TRP A 229 -0.72 -0.54 11.70
N ALA A 230 -1.58 -0.99 12.62
CA ALA A 230 -3.01 -0.80 12.51
C ALA A 230 -3.60 -0.23 13.79
N TYR A 231 -4.74 0.40 13.63
CA TYR A 231 -5.61 0.86 14.69
C TYR A 231 -6.99 0.25 14.54
N GLY A 232 -7.54 -0.24 15.64
CA GLY A 232 -8.86 -0.88 15.62
C GLY A 232 -9.42 -1.12 17.02
N PRO A 233 -10.58 -1.79 17.12
CA PRO A 233 -11.21 -2.10 18.39
C PRO A 233 -10.27 -2.89 19.34
N LYS A 234 -10.28 -2.53 20.63
CA LYS A 234 -9.38 -3.10 21.64
C LYS A 234 -9.44 -4.63 21.67
N ASN A 235 -10.63 -5.22 21.63
CA ASN A 235 -10.82 -6.68 21.65
C ASN A 235 -10.21 -7.34 20.40
N ILE A 236 -10.34 -6.75 19.22
CA ILE A 236 -9.75 -7.27 17.99
C ILE A 236 -8.22 -7.16 18.06
N VAL A 237 -7.69 -6.01 18.47
CA VAL A 237 -6.23 -5.80 18.61
C VAL A 237 -5.64 -6.79 19.61
N GLN A 238 -6.29 -7.03 20.74
CA GLN A 238 -5.86 -8.02 21.73
C GLN A 238 -5.80 -9.44 21.15
N ASN A 239 -6.77 -9.84 20.34
CA ASN A 239 -6.75 -11.16 19.70
C ASN A 239 -5.69 -11.26 18.60
N LEU A 240 -5.46 -10.19 17.82
CA LEU A 240 -4.35 -10.14 16.86
C LEU A 240 -2.99 -10.24 17.55
N GLU A 241 -2.81 -9.60 18.72
CA GLU A 241 -1.58 -9.69 19.51
C GLU A 241 -1.29 -11.13 20.01
N LYS A 242 -2.33 -11.93 20.31
CA LYS A 242 -2.16 -13.34 20.73
C LYS A 242 -1.58 -14.23 19.63
N ILE A 243 -1.87 -13.93 18.36
CA ILE A 243 -1.41 -14.73 17.21
C ILE A 243 -0.22 -14.10 16.46
N ARG A 244 0.18 -12.91 16.88
CA ARG A 244 1.34 -12.21 16.32
C ARG A 244 2.63 -12.92 16.72
N PRO A 245 3.55 -13.23 15.78
CA PRO A 245 4.87 -13.78 16.14
C PRO A 245 5.62 -12.86 17.12
N PRO A 246 6.31 -13.41 18.11
CA PRO A 246 7.14 -12.62 19.01
C PRO A 246 8.27 -11.93 18.21
N PHE A 247 8.71 -10.76 18.67
CA PHE A 247 9.82 -10.00 18.07
C PHE A 247 9.66 -9.68 16.56
N ASN A 248 8.44 -9.63 16.05
CA ASN A 248 8.15 -9.45 14.63
C ASN A 248 8.60 -8.10 14.06
N ILE A 249 8.86 -7.10 14.92
CA ILE A 249 9.40 -5.79 14.54
C ILE A 249 10.81 -5.64 15.09
N ASN A 250 11.76 -5.38 14.21
CA ASN A 250 13.14 -5.21 14.60
C ASN A 250 13.40 -3.85 15.31
N THR A 251 14.41 -3.81 16.18
CA THR A 251 14.75 -2.62 16.96
C THR A 251 15.04 -1.39 16.09
N PRO A 252 15.83 -1.47 15.00
CA PRO A 252 16.03 -0.34 14.09
C PRO A 252 14.73 0.21 13.53
N ALA A 253 13.76 -0.64 13.18
CA ALA A 253 12.45 -0.21 12.68
C ALA A 253 11.66 0.58 13.73
N ILE A 254 11.67 0.15 15.00
CA ILE A 254 10.96 0.84 16.10
C ILE A 254 11.48 2.27 16.26
N PHE A 255 12.80 2.44 16.37
CA PHE A 255 13.41 3.75 16.63
C PHE A 255 13.40 4.67 15.42
N ALA A 256 13.78 4.16 14.24
CA ALA A 256 13.75 4.96 13.01
C ALA A 256 12.33 5.42 12.66
N SER A 257 11.31 4.58 12.83
CA SER A 257 9.91 4.96 12.59
C SER A 257 9.44 6.01 13.59
N SER A 258 9.80 5.85 14.86
CA SER A 258 9.47 6.84 15.90
C SER A 258 10.09 8.21 15.61
N ALA A 259 11.31 8.24 15.10
CA ALA A 259 11.99 9.47 14.71
C ALA A 259 11.40 10.08 13.44
N SER A 260 11.03 9.26 12.44
CA SER A 260 10.47 9.72 11.17
C SER A 260 9.13 10.44 11.35
N ILE A 261 8.25 9.95 12.24
CA ILE A 261 6.97 10.61 12.57
C ILE A 261 7.20 12.00 13.16
N LYS A 262 8.23 12.17 13.96
CA LYS A 262 8.56 13.45 14.62
C LYS A 262 9.22 14.45 13.68
N ASP A 263 9.72 14.02 12.53
CA ASP A 263 10.40 14.90 11.56
C ASP A 263 9.42 15.56 10.60
N LYS A 264 8.62 16.50 11.14
CA LYS A 264 7.59 17.20 10.37
C LYS A 264 8.14 18.01 9.19
N LYS A 265 9.38 18.52 9.31
CA LYS A 265 10.05 19.26 8.22
C LYS A 265 10.30 18.35 7.03
N TRP A 266 10.81 17.13 7.27
CA TRP A 266 11.06 16.15 6.20
C TRP A 266 9.78 15.67 5.55
N ILE A 267 8.76 15.30 6.35
CA ILE A 267 7.43 14.91 5.87
C ILE A 267 6.87 16.00 4.92
N LYS A 268 6.90 17.26 5.35
CA LYS A 268 6.43 18.39 4.52
C LYS A 268 7.22 18.54 3.22
N ARG A 269 8.55 18.32 3.28
CA ARG A 269 9.45 18.35 2.10
C ARG A 269 9.09 17.25 1.10
N GLU A 270 8.91 16.01 1.55
CA GLU A 270 8.50 14.87 0.71
C GLU A 270 7.15 15.12 0.05
N LEU A 271 6.14 15.54 0.82
CA LEU A 271 4.81 15.85 0.30
C LEU A 271 4.84 16.99 -0.74
N LYS A 272 5.61 18.05 -0.49
CA LYS A 272 5.80 19.16 -1.44
C LYS A 272 6.46 18.67 -2.73
N HIS A 273 7.48 17.82 -2.62
CA HIS A 273 8.17 17.23 -3.77
C HIS A 273 7.21 16.38 -4.61
N VAL A 274 6.49 15.45 -3.99
CA VAL A 274 5.53 14.59 -4.70
C VAL A 274 4.40 15.43 -5.32
N SER A 275 3.87 16.43 -4.61
CA SER A 275 2.82 17.31 -5.14
C SER A 275 3.27 18.09 -6.38
N LYS A 276 4.50 18.62 -6.37
CA LYS A 276 5.11 19.28 -7.54
C LYS A 276 5.19 18.32 -8.73
N TRP A 277 5.74 17.13 -8.52
CA TRP A 277 5.95 16.17 -9.61
C TRP A 277 4.65 15.52 -10.08
N LYS A 278 3.62 15.40 -9.24
CA LYS A 278 2.28 15.03 -9.69
C LYS A 278 1.76 15.95 -10.80
N LYS A 279 1.89 17.27 -10.60
CA LYS A 279 1.44 18.27 -11.59
C LYS A 279 2.22 18.14 -12.91
N ILE A 280 3.56 18.03 -12.80
CA ILE A 280 4.44 17.90 -13.98
C ILE A 280 4.15 16.60 -14.74
N PHE A 281 4.06 15.46 -14.06
CA PHE A 281 3.75 14.19 -14.71
C PHE A 281 2.39 14.19 -15.38
N PHE A 282 1.37 14.71 -14.70
CA PHE A 282 0.02 14.78 -15.25
C PHE A 282 -0.01 15.64 -16.54
N GLN A 283 0.69 16.77 -16.55
CA GLN A 283 0.80 17.62 -17.74
C GLN A 283 1.54 16.89 -18.88
N VAL A 284 2.67 16.26 -18.59
CA VAL A 284 3.42 15.47 -19.59
C VAL A 284 2.57 14.33 -20.18
N PHE A 285 1.84 13.59 -19.35
CA PHE A 285 0.98 12.50 -19.85
C PHE A 285 -0.18 13.02 -20.69
N LYS A 286 -0.73 14.19 -20.34
CA LYS A 286 -1.76 14.86 -21.16
C LYS A 286 -1.21 15.28 -22.53
N GLU A 287 -0.03 15.91 -22.58
CA GLU A 287 0.67 16.28 -23.82
C GLU A 287 0.93 15.06 -24.70
N LEU A 288 1.38 13.96 -24.11
CA LEU A 288 1.64 12.71 -24.80
C LEU A 288 0.37 11.90 -25.11
N LYS A 289 -0.82 12.37 -24.77
CA LYS A 289 -2.11 11.64 -24.92
C LYS A 289 -2.07 10.24 -24.29
N ILE A 290 -1.34 10.07 -23.15
CA ILE A 290 -1.34 8.86 -22.34
C ILE A 290 -2.44 8.99 -21.31
N GLU A 291 -3.39 8.06 -21.31
CA GLU A 291 -4.49 8.10 -20.35
C GLU A 291 -4.01 7.79 -18.93
N THR A 292 -4.45 8.59 -17.99
CA THR A 292 -4.17 8.38 -16.56
C THR A 292 -5.22 9.04 -15.69
N ASN A 293 -5.44 8.49 -14.50
CA ASN A 293 -6.27 9.13 -13.48
C ASN A 293 -5.48 10.22 -12.74
N GLN A 294 -6.18 11.26 -12.25
CA GLN A 294 -5.59 12.14 -11.25
C GLN A 294 -5.27 11.34 -10.00
N THR A 295 -4.00 11.05 -9.79
CA THR A 295 -3.58 10.22 -8.67
C THR A 295 -3.62 10.96 -7.33
N ASN A 296 -4.04 10.24 -6.29
CA ASN A 296 -3.98 10.67 -4.89
C ASN A 296 -2.89 9.90 -4.09
N ALA A 297 -1.98 9.25 -4.80
CA ALA A 297 -0.83 8.52 -4.26
C ALA A 297 0.49 9.13 -4.78
N ASN A 298 1.60 8.45 -4.59
CA ASN A 298 2.93 8.83 -5.12
C ASN A 298 3.29 8.10 -6.44
N PHE A 299 2.29 7.71 -7.22
CA PHE A 299 2.46 7.00 -8.50
C PHE A 299 1.31 7.32 -9.46
N PHE A 300 1.49 6.98 -10.75
CA PHE A 300 0.46 7.03 -11.77
C PHE A 300 0.25 5.66 -12.39
N LEU A 301 -1.00 5.33 -12.69
CA LEU A 301 -1.37 4.27 -13.63
C LEU A 301 -1.46 4.89 -15.02
N LEU A 302 -0.67 4.39 -15.97
CA LEU A 302 -0.62 4.83 -17.35
C LEU A 302 -1.28 3.78 -18.24
N ASN A 303 -2.27 4.18 -19.03
CA ASN A 303 -2.94 3.34 -20.00
C ASN A 303 -2.56 3.77 -21.41
N PHE A 304 -2.23 2.82 -22.28
CA PHE A 304 -1.74 3.02 -23.64
C PHE A 304 -2.75 2.58 -24.71
N ASP A 305 -4.02 2.33 -24.37
CA ASP A 305 -5.02 1.79 -25.30
C ASP A 305 -5.27 2.75 -26.51
N ARG A 306 -5.12 4.06 -26.30
CA ARG A 306 -5.25 5.07 -27.36
C ARG A 306 -3.92 5.40 -28.05
N LYS A 307 -2.85 4.66 -27.79
CA LYS A 307 -1.53 4.88 -28.41
C LYS A 307 -1.23 3.79 -29.43
N LYS A 308 -0.51 4.15 -30.49
CA LYS A 308 0.03 3.18 -31.46
C LYS A 308 1.08 2.26 -30.85
N ILE A 309 1.75 2.69 -29.75
CA ILE A 309 2.75 1.91 -29.02
C ILE A 309 2.12 1.16 -27.84
N SER A 310 2.44 -0.11 -27.68
CA SER A 310 1.95 -0.92 -26.56
C SER A 310 2.71 -0.65 -25.25
N SER A 311 2.07 -0.88 -24.10
CA SER A 311 2.74 -0.79 -22.80
C SER A 311 3.94 -1.73 -22.67
N ASP A 312 3.93 -2.90 -23.32
CA ASP A 312 5.06 -3.83 -23.31
C ASP A 312 6.25 -3.29 -24.12
N SER A 313 6.00 -2.65 -25.25
CA SER A 313 7.05 -1.98 -26.05
C SER A 313 7.66 -0.82 -25.27
N VAL A 314 6.82 0.01 -24.63
CA VAL A 314 7.27 1.10 -23.76
C VAL A 314 8.08 0.55 -22.59
N PHE A 315 7.60 -0.51 -21.93
CA PHE A 315 8.33 -1.14 -20.83
C PHE A 315 9.71 -1.64 -21.26
N LYS A 316 9.81 -2.36 -22.39
CA LYS A 316 11.07 -2.89 -22.93
C LYS A 316 12.06 -1.77 -23.25
N ALA A 317 11.61 -0.71 -23.92
CA ALA A 317 12.45 0.42 -24.28
C ALA A 317 12.98 1.19 -23.06
N LEU A 318 12.12 1.45 -22.07
CA LEU A 318 12.52 2.07 -20.80
C LEU A 318 13.47 1.17 -20.02
N PHE A 319 13.17 -0.12 -19.91
CA PHE A 319 14.02 -1.10 -19.26
C PHE A 319 15.42 -1.16 -19.85
N ASN A 320 15.52 -1.24 -21.19
CA ASN A 320 16.81 -1.24 -21.90
C ASN A 320 17.58 0.08 -21.71
N SER A 321 16.88 1.17 -21.37
CA SER A 321 17.49 2.46 -21.00
C SER A 321 17.81 2.58 -19.52
N GLY A 322 17.70 1.48 -18.76
CA GLY A 322 18.00 1.44 -17.32
C GLY A 322 16.89 2.02 -16.43
N ILE A 323 15.65 2.14 -16.92
CA ILE A 323 14.50 2.65 -16.17
C ILE A 323 13.49 1.52 -15.96
N LEU A 324 13.23 1.16 -14.69
CA LEU A 324 12.31 0.09 -14.32
C LEU A 324 10.96 0.64 -13.85
N LEU A 325 9.90 0.34 -14.58
CA LEU A 325 8.50 0.58 -14.21
C LEU A 325 7.83 -0.71 -13.70
N ARG A 326 6.55 -0.61 -13.29
CA ARG A 326 5.73 -1.75 -12.87
C ARG A 326 4.75 -2.17 -13.96
N ARG A 327 4.83 -3.41 -14.41
CA ARG A 327 3.80 -4.03 -15.26
C ARG A 327 2.53 -4.30 -14.47
N MET A 328 1.38 -4.15 -15.13
CA MET A 328 0.07 -4.29 -14.50
C MET A 328 -0.62 -5.63 -14.78
N SER A 329 0.03 -6.56 -15.46
CA SER A 329 -0.50 -7.89 -15.78
C SER A 329 -0.99 -8.67 -14.55
N ILE A 330 -0.28 -8.56 -13.41
CA ILE A 330 -0.67 -9.21 -12.15
C ILE A 330 -2.01 -8.69 -11.59
N TYR A 331 -2.44 -7.51 -12.02
CA TYR A 331 -3.73 -6.92 -11.67
C TYR A 331 -4.79 -7.12 -12.76
N ASN A 332 -4.47 -7.84 -13.85
CA ASN A 332 -5.29 -7.98 -15.04
C ASN A 332 -5.69 -6.63 -15.70
N ILE A 333 -4.84 -5.61 -15.55
CA ILE A 333 -5.01 -4.34 -16.24
C ILE A 333 -4.18 -4.41 -17.53
N LYS A 334 -4.89 -4.51 -18.66
CA LYS A 334 -4.27 -4.63 -19.98
C LYS A 334 -3.58 -3.33 -20.36
N ASN A 335 -2.61 -3.43 -21.25
CA ASN A 335 -1.90 -2.32 -21.90
C ASN A 335 -1.54 -1.15 -20.98
N SER A 336 -1.10 -1.45 -19.74
CA SER A 336 -0.87 -0.45 -18.72
C SER A 336 0.44 -0.65 -17.97
N LEU A 337 1.01 0.46 -17.51
CA LEU A 337 2.19 0.50 -16.63
C LEU A 337 1.89 1.39 -15.43
N ARG A 338 2.54 1.12 -14.30
CA ARG A 338 2.53 2.02 -13.15
C ARG A 338 3.91 2.63 -12.96
N VAL A 339 3.97 3.95 -12.86
CA VAL A 339 5.19 4.72 -12.60
C VAL A 339 5.13 5.40 -11.24
N THR A 340 6.15 5.18 -10.42
CA THR A 340 6.34 5.88 -9.14
C THR A 340 6.94 7.27 -9.38
N ILE A 341 6.57 8.25 -8.58
CA ILE A 341 7.25 9.54 -8.55
C ILE A 341 8.54 9.37 -7.75
N GLY A 342 9.67 9.43 -8.43
CA GLY A 342 11.02 9.36 -7.87
C GLY A 342 11.59 10.73 -7.47
N ASN A 343 12.89 10.78 -7.26
CA ASN A 343 13.59 12.04 -7.05
C ASN A 343 13.66 12.88 -8.35
N THR A 344 14.16 14.10 -8.25
CA THR A 344 14.20 15.04 -9.38
C THR A 344 14.99 14.49 -10.58
N ILE A 345 16.11 13.82 -10.34
CA ILE A 345 16.96 13.27 -11.41
C ILE A 345 16.26 12.10 -12.09
N GLU A 346 15.68 11.18 -11.33
CA GLU A 346 14.95 10.03 -11.82
C GLU A 346 13.73 10.46 -12.66
N ASN A 347 12.97 11.42 -12.16
CA ASN A 347 11.78 11.95 -12.84
C ASN A 347 12.14 12.61 -14.17
N LYS A 348 13.19 13.46 -14.20
CA LYS A 348 13.66 14.09 -15.45
C LYS A 348 14.13 13.06 -16.47
N LYS A 349 14.88 12.03 -16.05
CA LYS A 349 15.32 10.95 -16.94
C LYS A 349 14.13 10.16 -17.51
N PHE A 350 13.15 9.84 -16.69
CA PHE A 350 11.94 9.17 -17.14
C PHE A 350 11.17 10.01 -18.14
N ILE A 351 10.92 11.30 -17.84
CA ILE A 351 10.18 12.22 -18.76
C ILE A 351 10.89 12.34 -20.10
N SER A 352 12.21 12.55 -20.10
CA SER A 352 12.98 12.65 -21.34
C SER A 352 12.83 11.41 -22.22
N LYS A 353 12.83 10.22 -21.59
CA LYS A 353 12.70 8.96 -22.34
C LYS A 353 11.28 8.69 -22.82
N ILE A 354 10.27 8.90 -21.97
CA ILE A 354 8.87 8.63 -22.36
C ILE A 354 8.40 9.58 -23.48
N LYS A 355 8.83 10.84 -23.47
CA LYS A 355 8.58 11.78 -24.57
C LYS A 355 9.13 11.22 -25.89
N LYS A 356 10.40 10.84 -25.96
CA LYS A 356 11.01 10.25 -27.15
C LYS A 356 10.32 8.99 -27.68
N LEU A 357 9.62 8.25 -26.82
CA LEU A 357 8.93 7.01 -27.18
C LEU A 357 7.48 7.26 -27.65
N CYS A 358 6.86 8.33 -27.24
CA CYS A 358 5.44 8.57 -27.41
C CYS A 358 5.11 9.82 -28.24
N ASP A 359 6.11 10.63 -28.63
CA ASP A 359 5.96 11.79 -29.54
C ASP A 359 5.85 11.38 -31.03
N VAL A 360 5.74 10.07 -31.33
CA VAL A 360 5.62 9.51 -32.69
C VAL A 360 4.16 9.20 -33.03
#